data_7a7bdcc2227bbd5cda658eb354da3a6e
#
_entry.id   7a7bdcc2227bbd5cda658eb354da3a6e
#
_cell.length_a   1.000
_cell.length_b   1.000
_cell.length_c   1.000
_cell.angle_alpha   90.00
_cell.angle_beta   90.00
_cell.angle_gamma   90.00
#
_symmetry.space_group_name_H-M   'P 1'
#
loop_
_entity.id
_entity.type
_entity.pdbx_description
1 polymer ?
#
loop_
_entity_poly.entity_id
_entity_poly.type
_entity_poly.pdbx_seq_one_letter_code
_entity_poly.pdbx_strand_id
1 'polypeptide(L)'
;MPITTVVFDVGETLVDETRHWTDWADWMGVPAFTFFAAMGVIVERRRPHREVFDLVRPGYDLAAAQASRKAAGWAYSLERGDFYPDAFPCLADLRNNGYHVGISGNQPEAAEASLRDVGIAADFIASSTSWGVEKPSPAFFDRVVEVAGCPAGEIAYVGDRLDNDVLPAKAAGMTAVFIRRGPWGIVHAGWPDVARADARLESLSELRAALEAVG
;
A
#
# COMPACT_ATOMS: atom_id res chain seq x y z
N MET A 1 -11.92 -15.85 15.22
CA MET A 1 -12.36 -14.70 16.05
C MET A 1 -12.91 -13.66 15.07
N PRO A 2 -13.96 -12.91 15.44
CA PRO A 2 -14.51 -11.91 14.52
C PRO A 2 -13.46 -10.83 14.24
N ILE A 3 -13.37 -10.40 13.00
CA ILE A 3 -12.54 -9.27 12.61
C ILE A 3 -13.17 -7.99 13.17
N THR A 4 -12.39 -7.22 13.91
CA THR A 4 -12.81 -5.95 14.51
C THR A 4 -12.07 -4.75 13.94
N THR A 5 -10.88 -4.97 13.38
CA THR A 5 -10.01 -3.94 12.83
C THR A 5 -9.60 -4.26 11.40
N VAL A 6 -9.66 -3.28 10.51
CA VAL A 6 -9.22 -3.39 9.13
C VAL A 6 -8.11 -2.39 8.87
N VAL A 7 -6.94 -2.88 8.45
CA VAL A 7 -5.77 -2.05 8.17
C VAL A 7 -5.45 -2.11 6.68
N PHE A 8 -5.25 -0.96 6.09
CA PHE A 8 -4.98 -0.81 4.66
C PHE A 8 -3.55 -0.38 4.40
N ASP A 9 -2.93 -0.99 3.40
CA ASP A 9 -1.83 -0.36 2.68
C ASP A 9 -2.31 0.90 1.94
N VAL A 10 -1.39 1.71 1.43
CA VAL A 10 -1.68 2.99 0.79
C VAL A 10 -1.59 2.88 -0.73
N GLY A 11 -0.37 2.71 -1.25
CA GLY A 11 -0.12 2.69 -2.69
C GLY A 11 -0.77 1.50 -3.36
N GLU A 12 -1.43 1.73 -4.49
CA GLU A 12 -2.13 0.71 -5.27
C GLU A 12 -3.17 -0.12 -4.47
N THR A 13 -3.45 0.32 -3.23
CA THR A 13 -4.53 -0.21 -2.40
C THR A 13 -5.64 0.81 -2.20
N LEU A 14 -5.32 1.97 -1.65
CA LEU A 14 -6.23 3.12 -1.53
C LEU A 14 -5.96 4.18 -2.59
N VAL A 15 -4.71 4.34 -2.98
CA VAL A 15 -4.17 5.39 -3.86
C VAL A 15 -3.68 4.79 -5.16
N ASP A 16 -4.10 5.35 -6.29
CA ASP A 16 -3.50 5.15 -7.60
C ASP A 16 -2.21 5.98 -7.68
N GLU A 17 -1.06 5.34 -7.71
CA GLU A 17 0.25 6.00 -7.71
C GLU A 17 0.69 6.49 -9.11
N THR A 18 -0.19 6.46 -10.12
CA THR A 18 0.15 6.89 -11.48
C THR A 18 0.77 8.29 -11.51
N ARG A 19 0.18 9.27 -10.79
CA ARG A 19 0.73 10.64 -10.71
C ARG A 19 2.12 10.65 -10.07
N HIS A 20 2.30 9.96 -8.96
CA HIS A 20 3.57 9.87 -8.25
C HIS A 20 4.70 9.33 -9.14
N TRP A 21 4.43 8.24 -9.86
CA TRP A 21 5.44 7.61 -10.73
C TRP A 21 5.64 8.39 -12.04
N THR A 22 4.61 9.10 -12.53
CA THR A 22 4.74 10.05 -13.65
C THR A 22 5.67 11.20 -13.26
N ASP A 23 5.50 11.79 -12.07
CA ASP A 23 6.38 12.83 -11.56
C ASP A 23 7.85 12.39 -11.46
N TRP A 24 8.09 11.13 -11.13
CA TRP A 24 9.45 10.57 -11.16
C TRP A 24 9.99 10.39 -12.57
N ALA A 25 9.17 9.90 -13.49
CA ALA A 25 9.55 9.74 -14.89
C ALA A 25 9.92 11.12 -15.51
N ASP A 26 9.11 12.13 -15.25
CA ASP A 26 9.33 13.51 -15.72
C ASP A 26 10.61 14.10 -15.13
N TRP A 27 10.84 13.92 -13.83
CA TRP A 27 12.09 14.36 -13.18
C TRP A 27 13.33 13.73 -13.81
N MET A 28 13.22 12.47 -14.19
CA MET A 28 14.31 11.74 -14.85
C MET A 28 14.44 12.09 -16.36
N GLY A 29 13.46 12.78 -16.94
CA GLY A 29 13.40 13.00 -18.39
C GLY A 29 13.16 11.69 -19.17
N VAL A 30 12.43 10.75 -18.60
CA VAL A 30 12.05 9.47 -19.19
C VAL A 30 10.56 9.50 -19.53
N PRO A 31 10.12 9.09 -20.73
CA PRO A 31 8.69 8.99 -21.00
C PRO A 31 7.97 8.07 -20.00
N ALA A 32 6.84 8.50 -19.44
CA ALA A 32 6.09 7.76 -18.42
C ALA A 32 5.78 6.32 -18.85
N PHE A 33 5.39 6.12 -20.13
CA PHE A 33 5.15 4.77 -20.66
C PHE A 33 6.38 3.86 -20.59
N THR A 34 7.59 4.39 -20.85
CA THR A 34 8.85 3.65 -20.72
C THR A 34 9.14 3.32 -19.29
N PHE A 35 8.92 4.28 -18.37
CA PHE A 35 9.14 4.08 -16.94
C PHE A 35 8.19 3.02 -16.37
N PHE A 36 6.91 3.05 -16.74
CA PHE A 36 5.92 2.07 -16.29
C PHE A 36 6.18 0.67 -16.85
N ALA A 37 6.61 0.58 -18.11
CA ALA A 37 7.02 -0.71 -18.69
C ALA A 37 8.23 -1.30 -17.94
N ALA A 38 9.22 -0.48 -17.60
CA ALA A 38 10.37 -0.89 -16.79
C ALA A 38 9.94 -1.32 -15.37
N MET A 39 9.00 -0.58 -14.74
CA MET A 39 8.42 -0.96 -13.44
C MET A 39 7.78 -2.36 -13.51
N GLY A 40 6.98 -2.64 -14.54
CA GLY A 40 6.39 -3.96 -14.75
C GLY A 40 7.43 -5.09 -14.84
N VAL A 41 8.58 -4.82 -15.47
CA VAL A 41 9.71 -5.78 -15.53
C VAL A 41 10.31 -6.03 -14.14
N ILE A 42 10.45 -4.99 -13.32
CA ILE A 42 10.97 -5.12 -11.94
C ILE A 42 10.00 -5.94 -11.08
N VAL A 43 8.70 -5.66 -11.17
CA VAL A 43 7.64 -6.37 -10.45
C VAL A 43 7.64 -7.86 -10.81
N GLU A 44 7.62 -8.19 -12.11
CA GLU A 44 7.64 -9.58 -12.60
C GLU A 44 8.89 -10.36 -12.15
N ARG A 45 10.03 -9.68 -12.07
CA ARG A 45 11.30 -10.25 -11.60
C ARG A 45 11.40 -10.35 -10.07
N ARG A 46 10.36 -10.00 -9.34
CA ARG A 46 10.33 -9.98 -7.85
C ARG A 46 11.46 -9.13 -7.25
N ARG A 47 11.78 -8.01 -7.89
CA ARG A 47 12.86 -7.10 -7.46
C ARG A 47 12.28 -5.90 -6.70
N PRO A 48 13.07 -5.27 -5.81
CA PRO A 48 12.67 -4.03 -5.18
C PRO A 48 12.31 -2.96 -6.22
N HIS A 49 11.14 -2.32 -6.09
CA HIS A 49 10.65 -1.32 -7.06
C HIS A 49 11.66 -0.19 -7.32
N ARG A 50 12.47 0.16 -6.32
CA ARG A 50 13.52 1.19 -6.46
C ARG A 50 14.58 0.85 -7.52
N GLU A 51 14.70 -0.39 -7.92
CA GLU A 51 15.62 -0.79 -9.00
C GLU A 51 15.16 -0.32 -10.38
N VAL A 52 13.91 0.14 -10.54
CA VAL A 52 13.45 0.76 -11.78
C VAL A 52 14.29 1.96 -12.16
N PHE A 53 14.77 2.73 -11.18
CA PHE A 53 15.61 3.91 -11.43
C PHE A 53 16.93 3.53 -12.12
N ASP A 54 17.59 2.51 -11.62
CA ASP A 54 18.83 2.00 -12.23
C ASP A 54 18.58 1.29 -13.56
N LEU A 55 17.45 0.59 -13.69
CA LEU A 55 17.07 -0.07 -14.94
C LEU A 55 16.88 0.94 -16.09
N VAL A 56 16.20 2.07 -15.84
CA VAL A 56 15.97 3.10 -16.88
C VAL A 56 17.17 4.03 -17.06
N ARG A 57 17.99 4.20 -16.03
CA ARG A 57 19.22 5.01 -16.08
C ARG A 57 20.30 4.37 -15.22
N PRO A 58 21.18 3.52 -15.81
CA PRO A 58 22.25 2.86 -15.06
C PRO A 58 23.11 3.83 -14.26
N GLY A 59 23.36 3.48 -13.00
CA GLY A 59 24.11 4.32 -12.05
C GLY A 59 23.34 5.52 -11.50
N TYR A 60 22.00 5.52 -11.57
CA TYR A 60 21.19 6.62 -11.04
C TYR A 60 21.27 6.71 -9.51
N ASP A 61 21.75 7.85 -9.01
CA ASP A 61 21.79 8.13 -7.57
C ASP A 61 20.42 8.62 -7.08
N LEU A 62 19.60 7.66 -6.64
CA LEU A 62 18.26 7.95 -6.12
C LEU A 62 18.29 8.85 -4.89
N ALA A 63 19.27 8.68 -4.00
CA ALA A 63 19.36 9.49 -2.78
C ALA A 63 19.67 10.96 -3.09
N ALA A 64 20.62 11.20 -4.00
CA ALA A 64 20.91 12.55 -4.49
C ALA A 64 19.70 13.16 -5.23
N ALA A 65 18.99 12.36 -6.02
CA ALA A 65 17.78 12.80 -6.71
C ALA A 65 16.65 13.19 -5.74
N GLN A 66 16.41 12.38 -4.70
CA GLN A 66 15.44 12.71 -3.65
C GLN A 66 15.77 14.03 -2.94
N ALA A 67 17.05 14.23 -2.58
CA ALA A 67 17.52 15.48 -1.99
C ALA A 67 17.30 16.68 -2.92
N SER A 68 17.63 16.51 -4.21
CA SER A 68 17.46 17.54 -5.24
C SER A 68 15.97 17.89 -5.47
N ARG A 69 15.10 16.90 -5.54
CA ARG A 69 13.65 17.11 -5.65
C ARG A 69 13.12 17.90 -4.46
N LYS A 70 13.50 17.52 -3.25
CA LYS A 70 13.13 18.23 -2.03
C LYS A 70 13.60 19.68 -2.06
N ALA A 71 14.86 19.93 -2.45
CA ALA A 71 15.40 21.28 -2.58
C ALA A 71 14.68 22.11 -3.66
N ALA A 72 14.18 21.50 -4.70
CA ALA A 72 13.36 22.12 -5.76
C ALA A 72 11.88 22.34 -5.35
N GLY A 73 11.51 22.02 -4.10
CA GLY A 73 10.14 22.16 -3.60
C GLY A 73 9.20 20.99 -3.94
N TRP A 74 9.73 19.91 -4.50
CA TRP A 74 8.95 18.71 -4.75
C TRP A 74 8.77 17.94 -3.45
N ALA A 75 7.58 17.98 -2.89
CA ALA A 75 7.21 17.22 -1.71
C ALA A 75 6.26 16.08 -2.09
N TYR A 76 6.33 14.99 -1.34
CA TYR A 76 5.29 13.97 -1.42
C TYR A 76 3.96 14.57 -0.99
N SER A 77 2.95 14.45 -1.84
CA SER A 77 1.60 14.93 -1.57
C SER A 77 0.58 14.02 -2.20
N LEU A 78 -0.57 13.90 -1.56
CA LEU A 78 -1.75 13.22 -2.07
C LEU A 78 -2.86 14.22 -2.28
N GLU A 79 -3.59 14.04 -3.36
CA GLU A 79 -4.82 14.76 -3.65
C GLU A 79 -5.99 13.78 -3.61
N ARG A 80 -7.19 14.28 -3.40
CA ARG A 80 -8.38 13.42 -3.38
C ARG A 80 -8.58 12.65 -4.69
N GLY A 81 -8.13 13.22 -5.80
CA GLY A 81 -8.18 12.60 -7.12
C GLY A 81 -7.21 11.45 -7.34
N ASP A 82 -6.23 11.27 -6.45
CA ASP A 82 -5.29 10.15 -6.51
C ASP A 82 -5.90 8.86 -5.93
N PHE A 83 -7.01 8.94 -5.20
CA PHE A 83 -7.61 7.77 -4.57
C PHE A 83 -8.48 7.00 -5.55
N TYR A 84 -8.42 5.68 -5.46
CA TYR A 84 -9.38 4.83 -6.16
C TYR A 84 -10.81 5.20 -5.76
N PRO A 85 -11.77 5.17 -6.72
CA PRO A 85 -13.15 5.64 -6.45
C PRO A 85 -13.86 4.93 -5.30
N ASP A 86 -13.47 3.69 -5.00
CA ASP A 86 -14.05 2.85 -3.95
C ASP A 86 -13.38 3.03 -2.57
N ALA A 87 -12.26 3.76 -2.48
CA ALA A 87 -11.50 3.92 -1.24
C ALA A 87 -12.33 4.61 -0.14
N PHE A 88 -12.76 5.86 -0.37
CA PHE A 88 -13.55 6.60 0.64
C PHE A 88 -14.88 5.93 0.99
N PRO A 89 -15.67 5.41 0.01
CA PRO A 89 -16.89 4.67 0.33
C PRO A 89 -16.64 3.43 1.19
N CYS A 90 -15.58 2.66 0.91
CA CYS A 90 -15.22 1.48 1.69
C CYS A 90 -14.88 1.83 3.14
N LEU A 91 -14.03 2.83 3.38
CA LEU A 91 -13.65 3.24 4.72
C LEU A 91 -14.84 3.75 5.52
N ALA A 92 -15.75 4.49 4.87
CA ALA A 92 -16.98 4.95 5.50
C ALA A 92 -17.93 3.78 5.84
N ASP A 93 -18.09 2.81 4.94
CA ASP A 93 -18.94 1.63 5.18
C ASP A 93 -18.42 0.81 6.36
N LEU A 94 -17.12 0.54 6.41
CA LEU A 94 -16.51 -0.19 7.52
C LEU A 94 -16.74 0.49 8.86
N ARG A 95 -16.48 1.80 8.96
CA ARG A 95 -16.70 2.55 10.20
C ARG A 95 -18.15 2.59 10.61
N ASN A 96 -19.08 2.75 9.67
CA ASN A 96 -20.54 2.71 9.93
C ASN A 96 -21.01 1.34 10.44
N ASN A 97 -20.26 0.28 10.12
CA ASN A 97 -20.52 -1.09 10.59
C ASN A 97 -19.66 -1.48 11.81
N GLY A 98 -19.02 -0.52 12.46
CA GLY A 98 -18.35 -0.70 13.75
C GLY A 98 -16.91 -1.25 13.67
N TYR A 99 -16.31 -1.33 12.49
CA TYR A 99 -14.90 -1.67 12.36
C TYR A 99 -13.99 -0.49 12.73
N HIS A 100 -12.90 -0.75 13.42
CA HIS A 100 -11.77 0.16 13.51
C HIS A 100 -11.00 0.14 12.19
N VAL A 101 -10.64 1.32 11.69
CA VAL A 101 -9.95 1.48 10.41
C VAL A 101 -8.55 2.06 10.64
N GLY A 102 -7.53 1.31 10.24
CA GLY A 102 -6.14 1.73 10.22
C GLY A 102 -5.61 1.91 8.81
N ILE A 103 -4.63 2.79 8.65
CA ILE A 103 -3.87 2.95 7.41
C ILE A 103 -2.39 2.89 7.77
N SER A 104 -1.65 1.94 7.17
CA SER A 104 -0.21 1.84 7.39
C SER A 104 0.49 1.20 6.19
N GLY A 105 1.58 1.82 5.74
CA GLY A 105 2.32 1.35 4.55
C GLY A 105 3.77 1.81 4.54
N ASN A 106 4.52 1.35 3.54
CA ASN A 106 5.89 1.79 3.29
C ASN A 106 5.90 3.17 2.64
N GLN A 107 5.67 4.19 3.47
CA GLN A 107 5.48 5.57 3.04
C GLN A 107 6.43 6.52 3.80
N PRO A 108 6.77 7.69 3.21
CA PRO A 108 7.42 8.76 3.95
C PRO A 108 6.47 9.32 5.02
N GLU A 109 7.02 9.90 6.09
CA GLU A 109 6.22 10.52 7.16
C GLU A 109 5.26 11.60 6.63
N ALA A 110 5.65 12.32 5.58
CA ALA A 110 4.80 13.31 4.92
C ALA A 110 3.48 12.73 4.37
N ALA A 111 3.42 11.43 4.07
CA ALA A 111 2.19 10.77 3.64
C ALA A 111 1.11 10.79 4.71
N GLU A 112 1.48 10.72 6.00
CA GLU A 112 0.52 10.74 7.11
C GLU A 112 -0.24 12.07 7.16
N ALA A 113 0.49 13.20 7.01
CA ALA A 113 -0.13 14.52 6.93
C ALA A 113 -1.03 14.63 5.69
N SER A 114 -0.53 14.22 4.52
CA SER A 114 -1.30 14.25 3.28
C SER A 114 -2.58 13.43 3.36
N LEU A 115 -2.54 12.24 3.97
CA LEU A 115 -3.73 11.40 4.18
C LEU A 115 -4.76 12.09 5.07
N ARG A 116 -4.32 12.78 6.15
CA ARG A 116 -5.22 13.55 7.02
C ARG A 116 -5.81 14.76 6.31
N ASP A 117 -4.99 15.47 5.53
CA ASP A 117 -5.40 16.70 4.82
C ASP A 117 -6.47 16.43 3.73
N VAL A 118 -6.42 15.28 3.07
CA VAL A 118 -7.48 14.88 2.11
C VAL A 118 -8.78 14.44 2.79
N GLY A 119 -8.79 14.38 4.14
CA GLY A 119 -9.98 14.06 4.93
C GLY A 119 -10.32 12.57 4.96
N ILE A 120 -9.31 11.70 4.89
CA ILE A 120 -9.53 10.25 5.03
C ILE A 120 -9.92 9.91 6.47
N ALA A 121 -10.98 9.12 6.61
CA ALA A 121 -11.49 8.75 7.93
C ALA A 121 -10.86 7.44 8.40
N ALA A 122 -9.83 7.53 9.24
CA ALA A 122 -9.17 6.38 9.86
C ALA A 122 -8.97 6.64 11.36
N ASP A 123 -8.93 5.58 12.16
CA ASP A 123 -8.70 5.65 13.60
C ASP A 123 -7.22 5.80 13.91
N PHE A 124 -6.36 5.27 13.03
CA PHE A 124 -4.93 5.59 13.03
C PHE A 124 -4.37 5.64 11.62
N ILE A 125 -3.33 6.46 11.44
CA ILE A 125 -2.54 6.57 10.21
C ILE A 125 -1.08 6.59 10.62
N ALA A 126 -0.28 5.69 10.03
CA ALA A 126 1.13 5.56 10.31
C ALA A 126 1.92 5.22 9.03
N SER A 127 3.23 5.47 9.08
CA SER A 127 4.15 5.17 7.99
C SER A 127 5.32 4.34 8.47
N SER A 128 5.96 3.60 7.56
CA SER A 128 7.21 2.91 7.87
C SER A 128 8.30 3.86 8.38
N THR A 129 8.32 5.10 7.88
CA THR A 129 9.29 6.11 8.33
C THR A 129 9.04 6.53 9.78
N SER A 130 7.79 6.78 10.18
CA SER A 130 7.46 7.15 11.56
C SER A 130 7.69 5.99 12.55
N TRP A 131 7.50 4.76 12.09
CA TRP A 131 7.73 3.56 12.90
C TRP A 131 9.19 3.09 12.92
N GLY A 132 10.04 3.58 12.00
CA GLY A 132 11.42 3.13 11.87
C GLY A 132 11.57 1.68 11.38
N VAL A 133 10.51 1.11 10.82
CA VAL A 133 10.47 -0.27 10.30
C VAL A 133 9.54 -0.34 9.10
N GLU A 134 9.93 -1.14 8.08
CA GLU A 134 9.17 -1.26 6.84
C GLU A 134 8.73 -2.70 6.57
N LYS A 135 7.64 -2.86 5.81
CA LYS A 135 7.22 -4.14 5.24
C LYS A 135 8.31 -4.66 4.27
N PRO A 136 8.55 -5.97 4.20
CA PRO A 136 7.78 -7.06 4.83
C PRO A 136 8.30 -7.50 6.21
N SER A 137 9.04 -6.67 6.95
CA SER A 137 9.57 -7.03 8.27
C SER A 137 8.44 -7.46 9.23
N PRO A 138 8.57 -8.58 9.94
CA PRO A 138 7.61 -8.97 10.98
C PRO A 138 7.37 -7.86 12.02
N ALA A 139 8.42 -7.10 12.37
CA ALA A 139 8.33 -5.99 13.31
C ALA A 139 7.36 -4.87 12.85
N PHE A 140 7.13 -4.71 11.53
CA PHE A 140 6.11 -3.79 11.03
C PHE A 140 4.70 -4.26 11.44
N PHE A 141 4.42 -5.55 11.31
CA PHE A 141 3.12 -6.13 11.67
C PHE A 141 2.93 -6.21 13.18
N ASP A 142 4.00 -6.38 13.97
CA ASP A 142 3.96 -6.23 15.42
C ASP A 142 3.52 -4.81 15.81
N ARG A 143 4.02 -3.77 15.11
CA ARG A 143 3.57 -2.38 15.32
C ARG A 143 2.11 -2.18 14.94
N VAL A 144 1.63 -2.85 13.88
CA VAL A 144 0.19 -2.82 13.51
C VAL A 144 -0.64 -3.37 14.66
N VAL A 145 -0.29 -4.53 15.23
CA VAL A 145 -0.99 -5.14 16.38
C VAL A 145 -0.99 -4.21 17.59
N GLU A 146 0.17 -3.63 17.91
CA GLU A 146 0.32 -2.71 19.04
C GLU A 146 -0.60 -1.48 18.90
N VAL A 147 -0.61 -0.86 17.72
CA VAL A 147 -1.40 0.38 17.48
C VAL A 147 -2.89 0.07 17.33
N ALA A 148 -3.23 -1.06 16.72
CA ALA A 148 -4.63 -1.53 16.65
C ALA A 148 -5.22 -1.86 18.04
N GLY A 149 -4.38 -2.24 19.01
CA GLY A 149 -4.80 -2.53 20.36
C GLY A 149 -5.65 -3.79 20.52
N CYS A 150 -5.61 -4.71 19.52
CA CYS A 150 -6.33 -5.97 19.53
C CYS A 150 -5.44 -7.13 19.03
N PRO A 151 -5.80 -8.38 19.29
CA PRO A 151 -5.04 -9.54 18.80
C PRO A 151 -4.94 -9.58 17.29
N ALA A 152 -3.81 -10.07 16.74
CA ALA A 152 -3.60 -10.20 15.31
C ALA A 152 -4.75 -10.92 14.58
N GLY A 153 -5.33 -11.96 15.20
CA GLY A 153 -6.47 -12.72 14.65
C GLY A 153 -7.79 -11.91 14.54
N GLU A 154 -7.85 -10.72 15.10
CA GLU A 154 -8.97 -9.78 14.95
C GLU A 154 -8.69 -8.66 13.93
N ILE A 155 -7.53 -8.70 13.28
CA ILE A 155 -7.09 -7.72 12.30
C ILE A 155 -7.17 -8.33 10.90
N ALA A 156 -7.78 -7.62 9.96
CA ALA A 156 -7.61 -7.86 8.53
C ALA A 156 -6.64 -6.82 7.95
N TYR A 157 -5.61 -7.31 7.24
CA TYR A 157 -4.68 -6.43 6.50
C TYR A 157 -4.96 -6.53 5.01
N VAL A 158 -5.20 -5.40 4.36
CA VAL A 158 -5.59 -5.28 2.95
C VAL A 158 -4.45 -4.66 2.16
N GLY A 159 -3.99 -5.33 1.11
CA GLY A 159 -2.93 -4.82 0.24
C GLY A 159 -2.91 -5.49 -1.13
N ASP A 160 -2.21 -4.85 -2.08
CA ASP A 160 -2.08 -5.31 -3.46
C ASP A 160 -0.85 -6.21 -3.68
N ARG A 161 0.08 -6.25 -2.70
CA ARG A 161 1.34 -6.98 -2.83
C ARG A 161 1.35 -8.26 -2.00
N LEU A 162 1.54 -9.40 -2.68
CA LEU A 162 1.69 -10.68 -1.97
C LEU A 162 2.94 -10.71 -1.08
N ASP A 163 4.06 -10.23 -1.59
CA ASP A 163 5.36 -10.29 -0.91
C ASP A 163 5.49 -9.31 0.26
N ASN A 164 4.77 -8.20 0.20
CA ASN A 164 4.94 -7.08 1.11
C ASN A 164 3.80 -6.96 2.13
N ASP A 165 2.58 -7.33 1.73
CA ASP A 165 1.37 -7.15 2.51
C ASP A 165 0.79 -8.50 2.98
N VAL A 166 0.39 -9.32 1.99
CA VAL A 166 -0.49 -10.47 2.23
C VAL A 166 0.23 -11.59 2.98
N LEU A 167 1.37 -12.05 2.45
CA LEU A 167 2.09 -13.18 3.05
C LEU A 167 2.68 -12.82 4.42
N PRO A 168 3.25 -11.62 4.62
CA PRO A 168 3.74 -11.22 5.94
C PRO A 168 2.61 -11.00 6.95
N ALA A 169 1.49 -10.36 6.57
CA ALA A 169 0.32 -10.20 7.45
C ALA A 169 -0.22 -11.56 7.89
N LYS A 170 -0.35 -12.51 6.95
CA LYS A 170 -0.75 -13.89 7.28
C LYS A 170 0.24 -14.58 8.22
N ALA A 171 1.53 -14.38 8.00
CA ALA A 171 2.57 -14.92 8.90
C ALA A 171 2.50 -14.32 10.31
N ALA A 172 2.03 -13.07 10.44
CA ALA A 172 1.77 -12.41 11.72
C ALA A 172 0.44 -12.85 12.39
N GLY A 173 -0.33 -13.74 11.76
CA GLY A 173 -1.59 -14.25 12.29
C GLY A 173 -2.82 -13.37 11.99
N MET A 174 -2.69 -12.42 11.06
CA MET A 174 -3.80 -11.58 10.60
C MET A 174 -4.59 -12.27 9.48
N THR A 175 -5.84 -11.86 9.27
CA THR A 175 -6.58 -12.15 8.03
C THR A 175 -5.97 -11.35 6.90
N ALA A 176 -5.43 -12.03 5.90
CA ALA A 176 -4.70 -11.42 4.80
C ALA A 176 -5.60 -11.27 3.57
N VAL A 177 -5.89 -10.03 3.18
CA VAL A 177 -6.78 -9.71 2.06
C VAL A 177 -5.95 -9.15 0.90
N PHE A 178 -6.00 -9.84 -0.23
CA PHE A 178 -5.36 -9.41 -1.46
C PHE A 178 -6.33 -8.63 -2.33
N ILE A 179 -5.93 -7.44 -2.79
CA ILE A 179 -6.69 -6.69 -3.80
C ILE A 179 -5.95 -6.68 -5.13
N ARG A 180 -6.63 -7.06 -6.20
CA ARG A 180 -6.08 -7.11 -7.55
C ARG A 180 -6.21 -5.76 -8.23
N ARG A 181 -5.29 -4.83 -7.94
CA ARG A 181 -5.19 -3.53 -8.63
C ARG A 181 -3.73 -3.07 -8.70
N GLY A 182 -3.48 -2.07 -9.54
CA GLY A 182 -2.13 -1.58 -9.77
C GLY A 182 -1.18 -2.61 -10.40
N PRO A 183 0.06 -2.22 -10.68
CA PRO A 183 1.02 -3.10 -11.36
C PRO A 183 1.36 -4.35 -10.56
N TRP A 184 1.50 -4.24 -9.24
CA TRP A 184 1.79 -5.41 -8.39
C TRP A 184 0.59 -6.34 -8.29
N GLY A 185 -0.60 -5.84 -7.97
CA GLY A 185 -1.80 -6.66 -7.85
C GLY A 185 -2.13 -7.42 -9.14
N ILE A 186 -1.94 -6.79 -10.30
CA ILE A 186 -2.14 -7.43 -11.61
C ILE A 186 -1.14 -8.58 -11.84
N VAL A 187 0.15 -8.34 -11.60
CA VAL A 187 1.21 -9.35 -11.79
C VAL A 187 1.10 -10.46 -10.74
N HIS A 188 0.95 -10.09 -9.47
CA HIS A 188 0.90 -11.03 -8.35
C HIS A 188 -0.33 -11.93 -8.36
N ALA A 189 -1.44 -11.50 -8.97
CA ALA A 189 -2.60 -12.35 -9.18
C ALA A 189 -2.30 -13.61 -9.99
N GLY A 190 -1.26 -13.58 -10.84
CA GLY A 190 -0.77 -14.75 -11.59
C GLY A 190 0.17 -15.67 -10.81
N TRP A 191 0.60 -15.29 -9.61
CA TRP A 191 1.53 -16.10 -8.82
C TRP A 191 0.80 -17.18 -8.02
N PRO A 192 1.38 -18.41 -7.88
CA PRO A 192 0.76 -19.47 -7.10
C PRO A 192 0.45 -19.08 -5.65
N ASP A 193 1.29 -18.20 -5.06
CA ASP A 193 1.15 -17.74 -3.68
C ASP A 193 -0.14 -16.94 -3.43
N VAL A 194 -0.81 -16.44 -4.47
CA VAL A 194 -2.11 -15.74 -4.32
C VAL A 194 -3.16 -16.62 -3.66
N ALA A 195 -3.05 -17.95 -3.81
CA ALA A 195 -3.94 -18.91 -3.16
C ALA A 195 -3.84 -18.91 -1.63
N ARG A 196 -2.82 -18.28 -1.07
CA ARG A 196 -2.59 -18.17 0.39
C ARG A 196 -3.33 -16.99 1.03
N ALA A 197 -3.83 -16.04 0.22
CA ALA A 197 -4.70 -14.98 0.72
C ALA A 197 -6.00 -15.57 1.26
N ASP A 198 -6.51 -15.03 2.37
CA ASP A 198 -7.78 -15.46 2.97
C ASP A 198 -8.98 -14.93 2.17
N ALA A 199 -8.83 -13.75 1.57
CA ALA A 199 -9.79 -13.22 0.60
C ALA A 199 -9.06 -12.55 -0.57
N ARG A 200 -9.72 -12.51 -1.73
CA ARG A 200 -9.23 -11.88 -2.96
C ARG A 200 -10.32 -10.99 -3.52
N LEU A 201 -9.98 -9.75 -3.82
CA LEU A 201 -10.91 -8.70 -4.24
C LEU A 201 -10.48 -8.10 -5.58
N GLU A 202 -11.46 -7.75 -6.39
CA GLU A 202 -11.27 -6.87 -7.56
C GLU A 202 -11.59 -5.41 -7.20
N SER A 203 -12.39 -5.18 -6.14
CA SER A 203 -12.77 -3.85 -5.65
C SER A 203 -12.92 -3.86 -4.13
N LEU A 204 -12.60 -2.72 -3.49
CA LEU A 204 -12.85 -2.53 -2.05
C LEU A 204 -14.34 -2.56 -1.69
N SER A 205 -15.24 -2.39 -2.66
CA SER A 205 -16.69 -2.55 -2.42
C SER A 205 -17.09 -3.98 -2.03
N GLU A 206 -16.23 -4.98 -2.29
CA GLU A 206 -16.43 -6.38 -1.93
C GLU A 206 -15.93 -6.71 -0.51
N LEU A 207 -15.12 -5.81 0.09
CA LEU A 207 -14.34 -6.12 1.29
C LEU A 207 -15.20 -6.55 2.46
N ARG A 208 -16.26 -5.82 2.80
CA ARG A 208 -17.09 -6.15 3.97
C ARG A 208 -17.71 -7.55 3.85
N ALA A 209 -18.27 -7.87 2.69
CA ALA A 209 -18.83 -9.21 2.46
C ALA A 209 -17.76 -10.31 2.55
N ALA A 210 -16.54 -10.03 2.07
CA ALA A 210 -15.41 -10.96 2.18
C ALA A 210 -14.99 -11.17 3.65
N LEU A 211 -14.95 -10.11 4.46
CA LEU A 211 -14.64 -10.21 5.90
C LEU A 211 -15.69 -11.03 6.65
N GLU A 212 -16.97 -10.83 6.35
CA GLU A 212 -18.07 -11.60 6.94
C GLU A 212 -18.00 -13.11 6.58
N ALA A 213 -17.41 -13.44 5.42
CA ALA A 213 -17.27 -14.83 4.95
C ALA A 213 -16.06 -15.57 5.55
N VAL A 214 -15.03 -14.87 6.02
CA VAL A 214 -13.80 -15.46 6.56
C VAL A 214 -13.69 -15.39 8.08
N GLY A 215 -14.54 -14.60 8.75
CA GLY A 215 -14.63 -14.45 10.22
C GLY A 215 -15.59 -15.41 10.84
#